data_6532fc6c1f0ad2958a0f57e98756cc48
#
_entry.id   6532fc6c1f0ad2958a0f57e98756cc48
#
_cell.length_a   1.000
_cell.length_b   1.000
_cell.length_c   1.000
_cell.angle_alpha   90.00
_cell.angle_beta   90.00
_cell.angle_gamma   90.00
#
_symmetry.space_group_name_H-M   'P 1'
#
loop_
_entity.id
_entity.type
_entity.pdbx_description
1 polymer ?
#
loop_
_entity_poly.entity_id
_entity_poly.type
_entity_poly.pdbx_seq_one_letter_code
_entity_poly.pdbx_strand_id
1 'polypeptide(L)'
;MAHPLRGPLFENAAVVEAVKHRLNGAVRLPNLTFFRDRRGLEVDLLYPTPQGLAATEIKSGRTIASDWFGPTRRLAQALPEVTAQAVVYGGDEPQARRDATAVPLAGFADLLTALDTLPAAPTA
;
A
#
# COMPACT_ATOMS: atom_id res chain seq x y z
N MET A 1 -17.73 -16.02 11.98
CA MET A 1 -17.03 -15.03 12.83
C MET A 1 -15.55 -15.00 12.47
N ALA A 2 -14.97 -13.83 12.36
CA ALA A 2 -13.55 -13.70 12.03
C ALA A 2 -12.69 -14.09 13.23
N HIS A 3 -11.59 -14.79 12.96
CA HIS A 3 -10.60 -15.14 14.00
C HIS A 3 -9.99 -13.84 14.57
N PRO A 4 -9.74 -13.72 15.89
CA PRO A 4 -9.18 -12.50 16.48
C PRO A 4 -7.84 -12.06 15.89
N LEU A 5 -7.04 -13.01 15.37
CA LEU A 5 -5.75 -12.71 14.76
C LEU A 5 -5.83 -12.47 13.24
N ARG A 6 -7.03 -12.50 12.65
CA ARG A 6 -7.18 -12.36 11.20
C ARG A 6 -6.58 -11.05 10.67
N GLY A 7 -6.87 -9.93 11.33
CA GLY A 7 -6.34 -8.63 10.93
C GLY A 7 -4.82 -8.59 10.96
N PRO A 8 -4.19 -8.90 12.13
CA PRO A 8 -2.73 -8.93 12.22
C PRO A 8 -2.06 -9.92 11.28
N LEU A 9 -2.64 -11.11 11.10
CA LEU A 9 -2.08 -12.11 10.17
C LEU A 9 -2.16 -11.64 8.72
N PHE A 10 -3.28 -11.04 8.33
CA PHE A 10 -3.45 -10.50 6.99
C PHE A 10 -2.46 -9.36 6.74
N GLU A 11 -2.35 -8.42 7.67
CA GLU A 11 -1.41 -7.31 7.56
C GLU A 11 0.03 -7.82 7.42
N ASN A 12 0.41 -8.80 8.25
CA ASN A 12 1.74 -9.38 8.16
C ASN A 12 1.99 -10.04 6.80
N ALA A 13 1.01 -10.76 6.27
CA ALA A 13 1.12 -11.39 4.95
C ALA A 13 1.34 -10.36 3.85
N ALA A 14 0.63 -9.24 3.89
CA ALA A 14 0.80 -8.16 2.91
C ALA A 14 2.19 -7.52 3.01
N VAL A 15 2.65 -7.24 4.23
CA VAL A 15 3.99 -6.66 4.43
C VAL A 15 5.08 -7.62 3.96
N VAL A 16 4.95 -8.92 4.26
CA VAL A 16 5.90 -9.93 3.79
C VAL A 16 5.93 -9.98 2.26
N GLU A 17 4.78 -9.89 1.61
CA GLU A 17 4.73 -9.86 0.15
C GLU A 17 5.49 -8.65 -0.41
N ALA A 18 5.33 -7.48 0.19
CA ALA A 18 6.06 -6.28 -0.22
C ALA A 18 7.57 -6.44 -0.01
N VAL A 19 8.00 -7.01 1.12
CA VAL A 19 9.41 -7.27 1.40
C VAL A 19 10.01 -8.20 0.35
N LYS A 20 9.33 -9.32 0.07
CA LYS A 20 9.78 -10.27 -0.95
C LYS A 20 9.92 -9.60 -2.31
N HIS A 21 8.96 -8.78 -2.67
CA HIS A 21 8.97 -8.11 -3.97
C HIS A 21 10.17 -7.19 -4.10
N ARG A 22 10.46 -6.41 -3.06
CA ARG A 22 11.64 -5.53 -3.04
C ARG A 22 12.93 -6.33 -3.16
N LEU A 23 13.09 -7.38 -2.38
CA LEU A 23 14.29 -8.20 -2.39
C LEU A 23 14.50 -8.94 -3.72
N ASN A 24 13.41 -9.41 -4.33
CA ASN A 24 13.46 -10.07 -5.63
C ASN A 24 13.86 -9.11 -6.76
N GLY A 25 13.64 -7.81 -6.56
CA GLY A 25 14.07 -6.77 -7.49
C GLY A 25 15.51 -6.33 -7.35
N ALA A 26 16.37 -7.15 -6.69
CA ALA A 26 17.78 -6.88 -6.45
C ALA A 26 18.05 -5.68 -5.53
N VAL A 27 17.09 -5.29 -4.73
CA VAL A 27 17.27 -4.26 -3.70
C VAL A 27 17.85 -4.92 -2.46
N ARG A 28 18.96 -4.40 -1.93
CA ARG A 28 19.64 -4.98 -0.77
C ARG A 28 18.85 -4.84 0.51
N LEU A 29 18.23 -3.66 0.70
CA LEU A 29 17.40 -3.38 1.87
C LEU A 29 16.01 -3.05 1.36
N PRO A 30 14.95 -3.58 2.00
CA PRO A 30 13.60 -3.31 1.53
C PRO A 30 13.19 -1.84 1.55
N ASN A 31 13.72 -1.05 2.47
CA ASN A 31 13.39 0.38 2.65
C ASN A 31 11.89 0.62 2.83
N LEU A 32 11.20 -0.35 3.42
CA LEU A 32 9.79 -0.25 3.71
C LEU A 32 9.61 0.37 5.09
N THR A 33 8.64 1.24 5.21
CA THR A 33 8.30 1.87 6.47
C THR A 33 6.80 2.09 6.56
N PHE A 34 6.35 2.55 7.69
CA PHE A 34 4.98 2.99 7.90
C PHE A 34 5.01 4.46 8.29
N PHE A 35 3.84 5.10 8.25
CA PHE A 35 3.70 6.48 8.69
C PHE A 35 2.78 6.55 9.91
N ARG A 36 3.19 7.35 10.88
CA ARG A 36 2.38 7.65 12.06
C ARG A 36 2.74 9.05 12.54
N ASP A 37 1.74 9.89 12.80
CA ASP A 37 1.97 11.20 13.35
C ASP A 37 1.28 11.37 14.70
N ARG A 38 1.50 12.51 15.35
CA ARG A 38 0.94 12.78 16.67
C ARG A 38 -0.56 13.02 16.67
N ARG A 39 -1.14 13.28 15.50
CA ARG A 39 -2.56 13.56 15.34
C ARG A 39 -3.38 12.30 15.09
N GLY A 40 -2.73 11.15 15.06
CA GLY A 40 -3.38 9.87 14.85
C GLY A 40 -3.49 9.43 13.40
N LEU A 41 -2.88 10.16 12.46
CA LEU A 41 -2.82 9.69 11.08
C LEU A 41 -1.81 8.54 10.99
N GLU A 42 -2.27 7.40 10.49
CA GLU A 42 -1.44 6.21 10.30
C GLU A 42 -1.65 5.66 8.89
N VAL A 43 -0.56 5.28 8.23
CA VAL A 43 -0.56 4.56 6.97
C VAL A 43 0.29 3.32 7.15
N ASP A 44 -0.26 2.15 6.81
CA ASP A 44 0.33 0.86 7.17
C ASP A 44 1.65 0.58 6.47
N LEU A 45 1.82 1.08 5.25
CA LEU A 45 3.02 0.79 4.48
C LEU A 45 3.31 1.92 3.51
N LEU A 46 4.56 2.35 3.47
CA LEU A 46 5.10 3.24 2.44
C LEU A 46 6.07 2.43 1.59
N TYR A 47 5.75 2.29 0.31
CA TYR A 47 6.54 1.50 -0.64
C TYR A 47 7.24 2.43 -1.62
N PRO A 48 8.59 2.43 -1.68
CA PRO A 48 9.32 3.28 -2.62
C PRO A 48 9.11 2.84 -4.06
N THR A 49 8.86 3.80 -4.94
CA THR A 49 8.73 3.58 -6.38
C THR A 49 9.65 4.54 -7.12
N PRO A 50 9.88 4.36 -8.42
CA PRO A 50 10.64 5.34 -9.20
C PRO A 50 10.03 6.74 -9.22
N GLN A 51 8.73 6.87 -8.94
CA GLN A 51 8.05 8.16 -8.93
C GLN A 51 7.93 8.79 -7.55
N GLY A 52 8.23 8.05 -6.47
CA GLY A 52 8.07 8.54 -5.11
C GLY A 52 7.65 7.41 -4.18
N LEU A 53 6.64 7.65 -3.35
CA LEU A 53 6.16 6.66 -2.40
C LEU A 53 4.73 6.24 -2.75
N ALA A 54 4.46 4.95 -2.66
CA ALA A 54 3.10 4.42 -2.69
C ALA A 54 2.61 4.22 -1.25
N ALA A 55 1.60 4.98 -0.87
CA ALA A 55 0.98 4.86 0.44
C ALA A 55 -0.08 3.75 0.39
N THR A 56 0.05 2.76 1.26
CA THR A 56 -0.77 1.55 1.21
C THR A 56 -1.41 1.28 2.56
N GLU A 57 -2.75 1.11 2.55
CA GLU A 57 -3.51 0.61 3.68
C GLU A 57 -3.75 -0.88 3.51
N ILE A 58 -3.78 -1.60 4.62
CA ILE A 58 -3.98 -3.05 4.64
C ILE A 58 -5.20 -3.35 5.50
N LYS A 59 -6.25 -3.90 4.89
CA LYS A 59 -7.53 -4.16 5.55
C LYS A 59 -7.99 -5.58 5.25
N SER A 60 -8.16 -6.39 6.27
CA SER A 60 -8.56 -7.80 6.11
C SER A 60 -10.02 -7.99 5.70
N GLY A 61 -10.86 -6.97 5.78
CA GLY A 61 -12.26 -7.06 5.42
C GLY A 61 -12.47 -7.40 3.95
N ARG A 62 -13.56 -8.08 3.64
CA ARG A 62 -13.89 -8.52 2.28
C ARG A 62 -14.62 -7.48 1.46
N THR A 63 -15.26 -6.52 2.13
CA THR A 63 -16.04 -5.45 1.48
C THR A 63 -15.35 -4.12 1.74
N ILE A 64 -15.05 -3.39 0.68
CA ILE A 64 -14.34 -2.12 0.79
C ILE A 64 -15.26 -1.08 1.43
N ALA A 65 -14.77 -0.47 2.52
CA ALA A 65 -15.41 0.68 3.13
C ALA A 65 -14.77 1.96 2.57
N SER A 66 -15.59 2.98 2.32
CA SER A 66 -15.11 4.22 1.70
C SER A 66 -14.07 4.95 2.57
N ASP A 67 -14.14 4.82 3.89
CA ASP A 67 -13.20 5.45 4.80
C ASP A 67 -11.80 4.80 4.80
N TRP A 68 -11.64 3.63 4.18
CA TRP A 68 -10.34 2.99 4.06
C TRP A 68 -9.35 3.82 3.24
N PHE A 69 -9.83 4.67 2.36
CA PHE A 69 -8.99 5.53 1.51
C PHE A 69 -8.60 6.86 2.19
N GLY A 70 -9.22 7.18 3.32
CA GLY A 70 -8.97 8.45 4.01
C GLY A 70 -7.51 8.67 4.41
N PRO A 71 -6.87 7.72 5.13
CA PRO A 71 -5.50 7.92 5.58
C PRO A 71 -4.51 8.16 4.45
N THR A 72 -4.56 7.37 3.36
CA THR A 72 -3.64 7.55 2.24
C THR A 72 -3.88 8.88 1.52
N ARG A 73 -5.15 9.30 1.38
CA ARG A 73 -5.47 10.60 0.79
C ARG A 73 -4.92 11.76 1.61
N ARG A 74 -5.10 11.70 2.92
CA ARG A 74 -4.60 12.74 3.81
C ARG A 74 -3.08 12.83 3.77
N LEU A 75 -2.41 11.69 3.74
CA LEU A 75 -0.95 11.66 3.63
C LEU A 75 -0.48 12.21 2.28
N ALA A 76 -1.13 11.83 1.19
CA ALA A 76 -0.80 12.32 -0.15
C ALA A 76 -0.97 13.84 -0.25
N GLN A 77 -1.96 14.41 0.43
CA GLN A 77 -2.15 15.86 0.48
C GLN A 77 -1.05 16.56 1.27
N ALA A 78 -0.51 15.90 2.29
CA ALA A 78 0.51 16.48 3.17
C ALA A 78 1.93 16.26 2.65
N LEU A 79 2.19 15.17 1.93
CA LEU A 79 3.53 14.80 1.46
C LEU A 79 3.54 14.65 -0.06
N PRO A 80 4.17 15.59 -0.79
CA PRO A 80 4.26 15.48 -2.26
C PRO A 80 4.99 14.23 -2.74
N GLU A 81 5.82 13.62 -1.91
CA GLU A 81 6.53 12.39 -2.22
C GLU A 81 5.58 11.20 -2.40
N VAL A 82 4.38 11.26 -1.85
CA VAL A 82 3.36 10.21 -2.03
C VAL A 82 2.69 10.43 -3.38
N THR A 83 3.01 9.57 -4.34
CA THR A 83 2.56 9.67 -5.72
C THR A 83 1.57 8.58 -6.11
N ALA A 84 1.35 7.59 -5.25
CA ALA A 84 0.37 6.54 -5.48
C ALA A 84 -0.28 6.14 -4.17
N GLN A 85 -1.52 5.67 -4.25
CA GLN A 85 -2.31 5.24 -3.11
C GLN A 85 -2.93 3.88 -3.40
N ALA A 86 -2.88 2.98 -2.43
CA ALA A 86 -3.42 1.64 -2.59
C ALA A 86 -4.06 1.15 -1.29
N VAL A 87 -5.02 0.24 -1.44
CA VAL A 87 -5.57 -0.54 -0.34
C VAL A 87 -5.44 -2.01 -0.71
N VAL A 88 -4.80 -2.80 0.15
CA VAL A 88 -4.77 -4.26 0.03
C VAL A 88 -5.85 -4.81 0.96
N TYR A 89 -6.77 -5.60 0.43
CA TYR A 89 -7.91 -6.01 1.22
C TYR A 89 -8.23 -7.50 1.07
N GLY A 90 -9.17 -8.00 1.87
CA GLY A 90 -9.49 -9.42 1.95
C GLY A 90 -10.55 -9.89 0.98
N GLY A 91 -10.90 -9.12 -0.04
CA GLY A 91 -11.84 -9.52 -1.10
C GLY A 91 -11.15 -10.15 -2.28
N ASP A 92 -11.90 -10.35 -3.36
CA ASP A 92 -11.46 -11.13 -4.51
C ASP A 92 -11.24 -10.31 -5.78
N GLU A 93 -11.74 -9.08 -5.84
CA GLU A 93 -11.74 -8.28 -7.06
C GLU A 93 -10.98 -6.97 -6.89
N PRO A 94 -10.15 -6.58 -7.86
CA PRO A 94 -9.56 -5.25 -7.84
C PRO A 94 -10.62 -4.19 -8.14
N GLN A 95 -10.46 -3.03 -7.53
CA GLN A 95 -11.36 -1.89 -7.75
C GLN A 95 -10.54 -0.61 -7.88
N ALA A 96 -10.74 0.11 -8.97
CA ALA A 96 -10.12 1.41 -9.15
C ALA A 96 -11.00 2.49 -8.50
N ARG A 97 -10.36 3.44 -7.85
CA ARG A 97 -10.97 4.67 -7.38
C ARG A 97 -10.29 5.83 -8.10
N ARG A 98 -10.82 7.03 -7.92
CA ARG A 98 -10.31 8.21 -8.61
C ARG A 98 -8.80 8.42 -8.42
N ASP A 99 -8.32 8.23 -7.21
CA ASP A 99 -6.95 8.53 -6.81
C ASP A 99 -6.24 7.33 -6.15
N ALA A 100 -6.88 6.16 -6.13
CA ALA A 100 -6.35 4.99 -5.43
C ALA A 100 -6.83 3.70 -6.09
N THR A 101 -6.10 2.62 -5.85
CA THR A 101 -6.46 1.29 -6.32
C THR A 101 -6.60 0.35 -5.13
N ALA A 102 -7.68 -0.41 -5.07
CA ALA A 102 -7.83 -1.49 -4.10
C ALA A 102 -7.58 -2.82 -4.79
N VAL A 103 -6.76 -3.66 -4.18
CA VAL A 103 -6.42 -4.98 -4.73
C VAL A 103 -6.55 -6.05 -3.66
N PRO A 104 -6.99 -7.27 -4.04
CA PRO A 104 -6.84 -8.43 -3.16
C PRO A 104 -5.37 -8.70 -2.84
N LEU A 105 -5.11 -9.40 -1.73
CA LEU A 105 -3.74 -9.79 -1.40
C LEU A 105 -3.06 -10.53 -2.55
N ALA A 106 -3.80 -11.42 -3.24
CA ALA A 106 -3.26 -12.15 -4.39
C ALA A 106 -2.86 -11.25 -5.56
N GLY A 107 -3.41 -10.05 -5.65
CA GLY A 107 -3.07 -9.07 -6.69
C GLY A 107 -2.01 -8.06 -6.28
N PHE A 108 -1.52 -8.12 -5.05
CA PHE A 108 -0.61 -7.10 -4.53
C PHE A 108 0.73 -7.12 -5.25
N ALA A 109 1.30 -8.30 -5.50
CA ALA A 109 2.57 -8.40 -6.21
C ALA A 109 2.50 -7.79 -7.62
N ASP A 110 1.41 -8.01 -8.34
CA ASP A 110 1.22 -7.42 -9.67
C ASP A 110 1.13 -5.89 -9.61
N LEU A 111 0.45 -5.36 -8.59
CA LEU A 111 0.41 -3.91 -8.38
C LEU A 111 1.81 -3.35 -8.11
N LEU A 112 2.59 -4.01 -7.25
CA LEU A 112 3.95 -3.58 -6.96
C LEU A 112 4.84 -3.62 -8.20
N THR A 113 4.71 -4.66 -9.03
CA THR A 113 5.41 -4.73 -10.31
C THR A 113 5.06 -3.54 -11.21
N ALA A 114 3.77 -3.21 -11.31
CA ALA A 114 3.34 -2.07 -12.10
C ALA A 114 3.92 -0.75 -11.58
N LEU A 115 3.95 -0.57 -10.26
CA LEU A 115 4.53 0.62 -9.64
C LEU A 115 6.04 0.71 -9.87
N ASP A 116 6.75 -0.42 -9.78
CA ASP A 116 8.20 -0.46 -9.97
C ASP A 116 8.61 -0.20 -11.43
N THR A 117 7.73 -0.42 -12.39
CA THR A 117 8.00 -0.23 -13.81
C THR A 117 7.60 1.16 -14.32
N LEU A 118 7.02 2.01 -13.47
CA LEU A 118 6.73 3.39 -13.84
C LEU A 118 8.03 4.14 -14.13
N PRO A 119 8.03 5.05 -15.14
CA PRO A 119 9.21 5.88 -15.37
C PRO A 119 9.48 6.78 -14.17
N ALA A 120 10.75 7.12 -13.96
CA ALA A 120 11.12 8.06 -12.92
C ALA A 120 10.40 9.40 -13.12
N ALA A 121 10.06 10.07 -11.99
CA ALA A 121 9.44 11.38 -12.06
C ALA A 121 10.36 12.36 -12.76
N PRO A 122 9.82 13.28 -13.60
CA PRO A 122 10.66 14.30 -14.23
C PRO A 122 11.33 15.16 -13.16
N THR A 123 12.61 15.40 -13.33
CA THR A 123 13.32 16.37 -12.49
C THR A 123 12.94 17.77 -12.94
N ALA A 124 12.43 18.55 -12.00
CA ALA A 124 12.05 19.93 -12.29
C ALA A 124 13.29 20.80 -12.53
#